data_849d133680fba8078b433b98f3e5b656
#
_entry.id   849d133680fba8078b433b98f3e5b656
#
_cell.length_a   1.000
_cell.length_b   1.000
_cell.length_c   1.000
_cell.angle_alpha   90.00
_cell.angle_beta   90.00
_cell.angle_gamma   90.00
#
_symmetry.space_group_name_H-M   'P 1'
#
loop_
_entity.id
_entity.type
_entity.pdbx_description
1 polymer ?
#
loop_
_entity_poly.entity_id
_entity_poly.type
_entity_poly.pdbx_seq_one_letter_code
_entity_poly.pdbx_strand_id
1 'polypeptide(L)'
;MAFPTVEFAASFRGLGHLEGGMPAYSVPWDISARGAIVVGESQSANGREAYRWSADTGMVALGSLGGADFFSTAWRISTEGLVIAGASRSPSSGTRTEAFRWTAELGMIGMGDLPGGLFSSSARGVSGDGSVITGVSTSDLAHSFGELFR
;
A
#
# COMPACT_ATOMS: atom_id res chain seq x y z
N MET A 1 -40.56 22.41 14.07
CA MET A 1 -39.99 21.61 12.96
C MET A 1 -39.05 20.63 13.59
N ALA A 2 -39.37 19.32 13.55
CA ALA A 2 -38.43 18.27 13.99
C ALA A 2 -37.46 18.00 12.84
N PHE A 3 -36.16 18.11 13.08
CA PHE A 3 -35.15 17.65 12.13
C PHE A 3 -35.16 16.13 12.10
N PRO A 4 -35.12 15.49 10.92
CA PRO A 4 -35.00 14.04 10.86
C PRO A 4 -33.69 13.62 11.54
N THR A 5 -33.79 12.83 12.57
CA THR A 5 -32.62 12.12 13.13
C THR A 5 -32.18 11.09 12.12
N VAL A 6 -31.03 11.31 11.49
CA VAL A 6 -30.39 10.26 10.67
C VAL A 6 -29.82 9.25 11.65
N GLU A 7 -30.52 8.14 11.84
CA GLU A 7 -29.98 6.99 12.55
C GLU A 7 -28.90 6.33 11.66
N PHE A 8 -27.63 6.53 12.00
CA PHE A 8 -26.55 5.75 11.41
C PHE A 8 -26.52 4.39 12.13
N ALA A 9 -27.14 3.39 11.54
CA ALA A 9 -26.95 2.02 12.00
C ALA A 9 -25.50 1.61 11.72
N ALA A 10 -24.71 1.42 12.77
CA ALA A 10 -23.36 0.87 12.63
C ALA A 10 -23.46 -0.57 12.08
N SER A 11 -22.73 -0.87 11.02
CA SER A 11 -22.63 -2.22 10.46
C SER A 11 -21.20 -2.72 10.57
N PHE A 12 -21.06 -4.01 10.88
CA PHE A 12 -19.77 -4.70 10.93
C PHE A 12 -19.77 -5.84 9.92
N ARG A 13 -18.94 -5.69 8.87
CA ARG A 13 -18.87 -6.66 7.76
C ARG A 13 -17.42 -6.99 7.42
N GLY A 14 -17.11 -8.29 7.26
CA GLY A 14 -15.82 -8.73 6.74
C GLY A 14 -15.63 -8.32 5.28
N LEU A 15 -14.42 -7.89 4.92
CA LEU A 15 -14.04 -7.50 3.56
C LEU A 15 -13.40 -8.66 2.77
N GLY A 16 -13.16 -9.81 3.42
CA GLY A 16 -12.54 -10.98 2.81
C GLY A 16 -11.01 -10.94 2.82
N HIS A 17 -10.42 -11.75 1.97
CA HIS A 17 -8.97 -11.88 1.76
C HIS A 17 -8.71 -12.22 0.29
N LEU A 18 -7.45 -12.13 -0.17
CA LEU A 18 -7.04 -12.60 -1.49
C LEU A 18 -7.12 -14.13 -1.57
N GLU A 19 -7.43 -14.64 -2.76
CA GLU A 19 -7.56 -16.09 -2.97
C GLU A 19 -6.22 -16.82 -2.93
N GLY A 20 -6.26 -18.10 -2.56
CA GLY A 20 -5.15 -19.04 -2.63
C GLY A 20 -4.11 -18.93 -1.52
N GLY A 21 -4.19 -17.96 -0.65
CA GLY A 21 -3.24 -17.79 0.47
C GLY A 21 -3.57 -18.64 1.69
N MET A 22 -2.53 -19.21 2.32
CA MET A 22 -2.67 -19.95 3.59
C MET A 22 -1.55 -19.53 4.56
N PRO A 23 -1.84 -19.21 5.84
CA PRO A 23 -3.18 -19.01 6.38
C PRO A 23 -3.87 -17.80 5.75
N ALA A 24 -5.20 -17.87 5.57
CA ALA A 24 -5.97 -16.75 5.03
C ALA A 24 -6.01 -15.60 6.03
N TYR A 25 -5.53 -14.41 5.63
CA TYR A 25 -5.63 -13.18 6.41
C TYR A 25 -5.62 -11.95 5.51
N SER A 26 -6.15 -10.86 6.03
CA SER A 26 -6.01 -9.53 5.45
C SER A 26 -5.87 -8.48 6.57
N VAL A 27 -5.04 -7.47 6.32
CA VAL A 27 -4.79 -6.36 7.25
C VAL A 27 -5.04 -5.06 6.50
N PRO A 28 -5.97 -4.20 6.93
CA PRO A 28 -6.15 -2.87 6.37
C PRO A 28 -5.13 -1.90 6.99
N TRP A 29 -4.57 -1.02 6.16
CA TRP A 29 -3.63 0.01 6.59
C TRP A 29 -4.18 1.41 6.43
N ASP A 30 -4.99 1.65 5.40
CA ASP A 30 -5.53 2.98 5.11
C ASP A 30 -6.83 2.91 4.33
N ILE A 31 -7.57 4.03 4.33
CA ILE A 31 -8.87 4.17 3.68
C ILE A 31 -8.98 5.54 3.01
N SER A 32 -9.52 5.59 1.80
CA SER A 32 -9.78 6.86 1.10
C SER A 32 -10.78 7.74 1.86
N ALA A 33 -10.74 9.08 1.63
CA ALA A 33 -11.50 10.05 2.42
C ALA A 33 -13.02 9.79 2.46
N ARG A 34 -13.59 9.19 1.39
CA ARG A 34 -15.01 8.83 1.33
C ARG A 34 -15.33 7.44 1.85
N GLY A 35 -14.32 6.71 2.34
CA GLY A 35 -14.50 5.34 2.81
C GLY A 35 -14.76 4.30 1.71
N ALA A 36 -14.66 4.68 0.44
CA ALA A 36 -15.00 3.82 -0.69
C ALA A 36 -13.91 2.79 -1.04
N ILE A 37 -12.65 3.09 -0.68
CA ILE A 37 -11.50 2.26 -1.02
C ILE A 37 -10.68 2.00 0.24
N VAL A 38 -10.38 0.73 0.49
CA VAL A 38 -9.49 0.27 1.57
C VAL A 38 -8.25 -0.34 0.94
N VAL A 39 -7.07 -0.05 1.49
CA VAL A 39 -5.81 -0.64 1.07
C VAL A 39 -5.09 -1.32 2.23
N GLY A 40 -4.26 -2.28 1.91
CA GLY A 40 -3.55 -3.04 2.93
C GLY A 40 -2.71 -4.16 2.35
N GLU A 41 -2.60 -5.24 3.10
CA GLU A 41 -1.95 -6.47 2.68
C GLU A 41 -2.83 -7.69 3.00
N SER A 42 -2.71 -8.71 2.18
CA SER A 42 -3.38 -10.01 2.38
C SER A 42 -2.46 -11.12 1.93
N GLN A 43 -2.64 -12.30 2.48
CA GLN A 43 -1.98 -13.49 1.96
C GLN A 43 -2.68 -13.93 0.67
N SER A 44 -1.91 -14.07 -0.41
CA SER A 44 -2.34 -14.63 -1.70
C SER A 44 -1.62 -15.95 -1.97
N ALA A 45 -1.91 -16.58 -3.10
CA ALA A 45 -1.16 -17.77 -3.56
C ALA A 45 0.34 -17.49 -3.79
N ASN A 46 0.71 -16.22 -4.08
CA ASN A 46 2.09 -15.81 -4.33
C ASN A 46 2.87 -15.44 -3.05
N GLY A 47 2.16 -15.14 -1.95
CA GLY A 47 2.75 -14.64 -0.71
C GLY A 47 1.99 -13.45 -0.14
N ARG A 48 2.67 -12.61 0.65
CA ARG A 48 2.10 -11.37 1.17
C ARG A 48 1.98 -10.35 0.04
N GLU A 49 0.76 -9.89 -0.20
CA GLU A 49 0.43 -9.08 -1.37
C GLU A 49 -0.39 -7.85 -0.97
N ALA A 50 0.00 -6.68 -1.48
CA ALA A 50 -0.76 -5.46 -1.37
C ALA A 50 -2.11 -5.61 -2.08
N TYR A 51 -3.17 -5.06 -1.48
CA TYR A 51 -4.49 -5.07 -2.08
C TYR A 51 -5.14 -3.68 -2.08
N ARG A 52 -6.11 -3.54 -2.97
CA ARG A 52 -7.14 -2.51 -3.00
C ARG A 52 -8.50 -3.18 -2.92
N TRP A 53 -9.33 -2.76 -1.98
CA TRP A 53 -10.71 -3.23 -1.86
C TRP A 53 -11.68 -2.10 -2.17
N SER A 54 -12.78 -2.40 -2.86
CA SER A 54 -13.95 -1.55 -2.98
C SER A 54 -15.22 -2.40 -2.96
N ALA A 55 -16.38 -1.77 -2.70
CA ALA A 55 -17.66 -2.50 -2.67
C ALA A 55 -18.00 -3.13 -4.02
N ASP A 56 -17.57 -2.52 -5.12
CA ASP A 56 -17.89 -2.97 -6.49
C ASP A 56 -17.04 -4.14 -6.94
N THR A 57 -15.75 -4.17 -6.56
CA THR A 57 -14.78 -5.16 -7.07
C THR A 57 -14.39 -6.22 -6.03
N GLY A 58 -14.71 -5.99 -4.75
CA GLY A 58 -14.11 -6.78 -3.68
C GLY A 58 -12.62 -6.48 -3.53
N MET A 59 -11.86 -7.43 -3.00
CA MET A 59 -10.42 -7.34 -2.80
C MET A 59 -9.67 -7.70 -4.09
N VAL A 60 -8.87 -6.78 -4.59
CA VAL A 60 -8.05 -6.94 -5.82
C VAL A 60 -6.58 -6.79 -5.45
N ALA A 61 -5.78 -7.75 -5.87
CA ALA A 61 -4.34 -7.75 -5.70
C ALA A 61 -3.67 -6.66 -6.54
N LEU A 62 -2.64 -6.01 -5.99
CA LEU A 62 -1.87 -4.96 -6.69
C LEU A 62 -0.57 -5.46 -7.30
N GLY A 63 -0.21 -6.72 -7.04
CA GLY A 63 1.04 -7.31 -7.52
C GLY A 63 2.26 -6.95 -6.67
N SER A 64 3.45 -7.13 -7.25
CA SER A 64 4.74 -6.78 -6.67
C SER A 64 5.68 -6.20 -7.72
N LEU A 65 6.83 -5.65 -7.29
CA LEU A 65 7.89 -5.16 -8.20
C LEU A 65 8.77 -6.28 -8.78
N GLY A 66 8.46 -7.56 -8.51
CA GLY A 66 9.15 -8.69 -9.13
C GLY A 66 10.47 -9.10 -8.48
N GLY A 67 10.65 -8.84 -7.19
CA GLY A 67 11.79 -9.34 -6.40
C GLY A 67 11.81 -10.86 -6.28
N ALA A 68 12.94 -11.42 -5.78
CA ALA A 68 13.14 -12.87 -5.64
C ALA A 68 12.08 -13.55 -4.77
N ASP A 69 11.65 -12.87 -3.70
CA ASP A 69 10.53 -13.30 -2.87
C ASP A 69 9.34 -12.37 -3.12
N PHE A 70 8.18 -12.95 -3.35
CA PHE A 70 6.96 -12.17 -3.55
C PHE A 70 6.53 -11.47 -2.27
N PHE A 71 6.57 -10.14 -2.27
CA PHE A 71 6.17 -9.32 -1.13
C PHE A 71 5.75 -7.93 -1.61
N SER A 72 4.57 -7.50 -1.19
CA SER A 72 4.15 -6.11 -1.27
C SER A 72 3.15 -5.76 -0.15
N THR A 73 3.11 -4.49 0.23
CA THR A 73 2.15 -3.96 1.22
C THR A 73 1.80 -2.52 0.86
N ALA A 74 0.51 -2.18 0.85
CA ALA A 74 0.00 -0.84 0.58
C ALA A 74 -0.31 -0.15 1.91
N TRP A 75 0.42 0.92 2.24
CA TRP A 75 0.29 1.60 3.52
C TRP A 75 -0.52 2.86 3.48
N ARG A 76 -0.60 3.53 2.32
CA ARG A 76 -1.29 4.82 2.18
C ARG A 76 -2.02 4.92 0.86
N ILE A 77 -3.10 5.70 0.90
CA ILE A 77 -3.92 6.00 -0.26
C ILE A 77 -4.26 7.49 -0.29
N SER A 78 -4.26 8.09 -1.49
CA SER A 78 -4.67 9.49 -1.68
C SER A 78 -6.16 9.69 -1.39
N THR A 79 -6.58 10.94 -1.18
CA THR A 79 -7.96 11.31 -0.82
C THR A 79 -9.01 10.66 -1.73
N GLU A 80 -8.82 10.75 -3.04
CA GLU A 80 -9.75 10.20 -4.03
C GLU A 80 -9.52 8.71 -4.35
N GLY A 81 -8.50 8.08 -3.74
CA GLY A 81 -8.23 6.66 -3.94
C GLY A 81 -7.52 6.31 -5.25
N LEU A 82 -6.91 7.30 -5.92
CA LEU A 82 -6.29 7.14 -7.24
C LEU A 82 -4.82 6.75 -7.16
N VAL A 83 -4.13 7.12 -6.07
CA VAL A 83 -2.73 6.81 -5.84
C VAL A 83 -2.58 6.02 -4.55
N ILE A 84 -1.88 4.90 -4.64
CA ILE A 84 -1.55 4.04 -3.51
C ILE A 84 -0.03 4.00 -3.39
N ALA A 85 0.47 4.04 -2.16
CA ALA A 85 1.89 4.00 -1.86
C ALA A 85 2.21 2.96 -0.76
N GLY A 86 3.38 2.39 -0.84
CA GLY A 86 3.80 1.35 0.11
C GLY A 86 5.21 0.86 -0.15
N ALA A 87 5.43 -0.43 0.06
CA ALA A 87 6.70 -1.08 -0.18
C ALA A 87 6.51 -2.45 -0.83
N SER A 88 7.43 -2.82 -1.68
CA SER A 88 7.48 -4.12 -2.33
C SER A 88 8.94 -4.59 -2.47
N ARG A 89 9.16 -5.88 -2.55
CA ARG A 89 10.46 -6.38 -3.00
C ARG A 89 10.61 -6.20 -4.49
N SER A 90 11.80 -5.76 -4.89
CA SER A 90 12.18 -5.58 -6.30
C SER A 90 13.48 -6.33 -6.59
N PRO A 91 13.86 -6.52 -7.86
CA PRO A 91 15.14 -7.12 -8.22
C PRO A 91 16.34 -6.38 -7.60
N SER A 92 16.24 -5.05 -7.45
CA SER A 92 17.32 -4.21 -6.88
C SER A 92 17.38 -4.26 -5.36
N SER A 93 16.26 -4.52 -4.67
CA SER A 93 16.19 -4.48 -3.21
C SER A 93 16.64 -5.78 -2.52
N GLY A 94 16.81 -6.87 -3.27
CA GLY A 94 17.13 -8.18 -2.71
C GLY A 94 16.08 -8.64 -1.68
N THR A 95 16.51 -8.86 -0.43
CA THR A 95 15.60 -9.21 0.68
C THR A 95 14.96 -8.00 1.35
N ARG A 96 15.34 -6.78 0.95
CA ARG A 96 14.80 -5.52 1.46
C ARG A 96 13.58 -5.08 0.65
N THR A 97 13.14 -3.86 0.82
CA THR A 97 12.00 -3.30 0.08
C THR A 97 12.40 -2.07 -0.73
N GLU A 98 11.63 -1.81 -1.76
CA GLU A 98 11.61 -0.60 -2.54
C GLU A 98 10.26 0.10 -2.36
N ALA A 99 10.28 1.41 -2.15
CA ALA A 99 9.08 2.23 -2.16
C ALA A 99 8.38 2.14 -3.52
N PHE A 100 7.07 2.01 -3.52
CA PHE A 100 6.30 2.04 -4.76
C PHE A 100 5.20 3.10 -4.76
N ARG A 101 4.85 3.52 -5.96
CA ARG A 101 3.63 4.23 -6.33
C ARG A 101 2.79 3.31 -7.23
N TRP A 102 1.51 3.20 -6.94
CA TRP A 102 0.56 2.44 -7.76
C TRP A 102 -0.59 3.33 -8.23
N THR A 103 -1.01 3.16 -9.48
CA THR A 103 -2.25 3.70 -10.05
C THR A 103 -2.92 2.64 -10.89
N ALA A 104 -4.23 2.78 -11.14
CA ALA A 104 -4.96 1.84 -11.98
C ALA A 104 -4.47 1.80 -13.45
N GLU A 105 -3.90 2.91 -13.93
CA GLU A 105 -3.39 3.03 -15.30
C GLU A 105 -2.02 2.38 -15.48
N LEU A 106 -1.11 2.60 -14.53
CA LEU A 106 0.30 2.21 -14.67
C LEU A 106 0.68 0.96 -13.87
N GLY A 107 -0.21 0.51 -12.96
CA GLY A 107 0.14 -0.54 -12.01
C GLY A 107 1.17 -0.06 -10.97
N MET A 108 1.95 -0.99 -10.44
CA MET A 108 2.97 -0.76 -9.43
C MET A 108 4.30 -0.35 -10.08
N ILE A 109 4.80 0.83 -9.71
CA ILE A 109 6.08 1.38 -10.18
C ILE A 109 6.98 1.62 -8.98
N GLY A 110 8.22 1.11 -9.04
CA GLY A 110 9.25 1.37 -8.05
C GLY A 110 9.74 2.81 -8.10
N MET A 111 10.03 3.38 -6.94
CA MET A 111 10.50 4.77 -6.80
C MET A 111 12.02 4.86 -6.61
N GLY A 112 12.69 3.70 -6.51
CA GLY A 112 14.12 3.66 -6.19
C GLY A 112 14.42 3.91 -4.71
N ASP A 113 15.65 4.32 -4.44
CA ASP A 113 16.13 4.72 -3.11
C ASP A 113 17.10 5.93 -3.22
N LEU A 114 17.46 6.47 -2.06
CA LEU A 114 18.46 7.53 -1.98
C LEU A 114 19.87 6.97 -2.27
N PRO A 115 20.78 7.79 -2.81
CA PRO A 115 22.15 7.34 -3.09
C PRO A 115 22.91 6.88 -1.85
N GLY A 116 23.63 5.79 -2.01
CA GLY A 116 24.51 5.23 -0.99
C GLY A 116 23.82 4.26 -0.04
N GLY A 117 24.64 3.48 0.68
CA GLY A 117 24.12 2.44 1.56
C GLY A 117 23.61 1.19 0.82
N LEU A 118 22.76 0.43 1.51
CA LEU A 118 22.10 -0.74 0.93
C LEU A 118 20.76 -0.31 0.33
N PHE A 119 20.44 -0.73 -0.89
CA PHE A 119 19.18 -0.42 -1.54
C PHE A 119 17.98 -0.80 -0.66
N SER A 120 17.30 0.21 -0.10
CA SER A 120 16.12 0.02 0.74
C SER A 120 15.33 1.31 0.86
N SER A 121 14.08 1.29 0.44
CA SER A 121 13.15 2.39 0.63
C SER A 121 11.74 1.91 0.95
N SER A 122 10.92 2.78 1.51
CA SER A 122 9.51 2.52 1.76
C SER A 122 8.71 3.81 1.84
N ALA A 123 7.58 3.86 1.12
CA ALA A 123 6.67 5.01 1.11
C ALA A 123 5.74 4.95 2.32
N ARG A 124 5.67 6.05 3.07
CA ARG A 124 4.92 6.14 4.34
C ARG A 124 3.81 7.18 4.33
N GLY A 125 3.80 8.07 3.36
CA GLY A 125 2.80 9.11 3.19
C GLY A 125 2.50 9.40 1.73
N VAL A 126 1.28 9.82 1.45
CA VAL A 126 0.85 10.32 0.14
C VAL A 126 -0.02 11.56 0.35
N SER A 127 0.18 12.60 -0.45
CA SER A 127 -0.66 13.79 -0.40
C SER A 127 -2.08 13.49 -0.88
N GLY A 128 -3.04 14.32 -0.49
CA GLY A 128 -4.44 14.11 -0.82
C GLY A 128 -4.70 13.99 -2.33
N ASP A 129 -3.98 14.76 -3.14
CA ASP A 129 -4.03 14.73 -4.61
C ASP A 129 -3.16 13.63 -5.24
N GLY A 130 -2.36 12.91 -4.44
CA GLY A 130 -1.44 11.87 -4.89
C GLY A 130 -0.18 12.37 -5.59
N SER A 131 0.07 13.68 -5.61
CA SER A 131 1.21 14.28 -6.32
C SER A 131 2.53 14.13 -5.57
N VAL A 132 2.48 14.02 -4.23
CA VAL A 132 3.66 13.91 -3.35
C VAL A 132 3.60 12.61 -2.56
N ILE A 133 4.70 11.87 -2.56
CA ILE A 133 4.92 10.70 -1.72
C ILE A 133 6.12 10.96 -0.83
N THR A 134 6.02 10.62 0.45
CA THR A 134 7.10 10.71 1.42
C THR A 134 7.39 9.36 2.03
N GLY A 135 8.59 9.16 2.51
CA GLY A 135 8.96 7.89 3.12
C GLY A 135 10.36 7.90 3.73
N VAL A 136 10.89 6.73 3.90
CA VAL A 136 12.25 6.51 4.40
C VAL A 136 13.05 5.70 3.41
N SER A 137 14.33 6.02 3.27
CA SER A 137 15.28 5.31 2.43
C SER A 137 16.63 5.24 3.15
N THR A 138 17.41 4.19 2.91
CA THR A 138 18.80 4.16 3.34
C THR A 138 19.63 5.10 2.45
N SER A 139 20.69 5.66 3.03
CA SER A 139 21.63 6.53 2.32
C SER A 139 23.00 6.43 2.99
N ASP A 140 24.02 7.06 2.41
CA ASP A 140 25.34 7.17 3.04
C ASP A 140 25.31 7.99 4.35
N LEU A 141 24.31 8.85 4.54
CA LEU A 141 24.17 9.68 5.74
C LEU A 141 23.41 9.00 6.86
N ALA A 142 22.59 7.97 6.57
CA ALA A 142 21.68 7.35 7.51
C ALA A 142 21.70 5.82 7.41
N HIS A 143 22.83 5.20 7.77
CA HIS A 143 23.05 3.76 7.63
C HIS A 143 22.10 2.85 8.41
N SER A 144 21.55 3.30 9.55
CA SER A 144 20.78 2.42 10.45
C SER A 144 19.31 2.76 10.58
N PHE A 145 18.89 4.00 10.37
CA PHE A 145 17.52 4.48 10.62
C PHE A 145 16.79 5.00 9.39
N GLY A 146 17.47 5.09 8.25
CA GLY A 146 16.93 5.65 7.02
C GLY A 146 16.85 7.18 7.05
N GLU A 147 16.90 7.77 5.87
CA GLU A 147 16.72 9.20 5.62
C GLU A 147 15.32 9.44 5.04
N LEU A 148 14.70 10.55 5.39
CA LEU A 148 13.40 10.93 4.83
C LEU A 148 13.55 11.37 3.38
N PHE A 149 12.65 10.93 2.52
CA PHE A 149 12.55 11.39 1.13
C PHE A 149 11.18 12.01 0.82
N ARG A 150 11.15 12.77 -0.26
CA ARG A 150 9.94 13.34 -0.83
C ARG A 150 9.99 13.28 -2.35
#